data_65e44630c00b265a1deb915b487f3ab9
#
_entry.id   65e44630c00b265a1deb915b487f3ab9
#
_cell.length_a   1.000
_cell.length_b   1.000
_cell.length_c   1.000
_cell.angle_alpha   90.00
_cell.angle_beta   90.00
_cell.angle_gamma   90.00
#
_symmetry.space_group_name_H-M   'P 1'
#
loop_
_entity.id
_entity.type
_entity.pdbx_description
1 polymer ?
#
loop_
_entity_poly.entity_id
_entity_poly.type
_entity_poly.pdbx_seq_one_letter_code
_entity_poly.pdbx_strand_id
1 'polypeptide(L)'
;FVVPTKLTRLVAKQVASVLDHKVVVMHASKGLEPDTHERLSTILEEEIPAELRSEIVVVSGPSHAEETIVRDITLISAASKDMETAKYVQNLFSNRYFRLYTNNDVIGVETAGALKNIIAVGAGALHGLGYGDNAKAAIIARGLTEITRLGVAMGANPLTYFTGYGVPADA
;
A
#
# COMPACT_ATOMS: atom_id res chain seq x y z
N PHE A 1 5.39 -10.45 1.14
CA PHE A 1 6.68 -9.72 1.15
C PHE A 1 6.59 -8.53 2.10
N VAL A 2 7.52 -8.46 3.07
CA VAL A 2 7.65 -7.38 4.07
C VAL A 2 9.12 -6.97 4.22
N VAL A 3 9.82 -6.89 3.09
CA VAL A 3 11.25 -6.56 3.02
C VAL A 3 11.46 -5.08 2.66
N PRO A 4 12.63 -4.50 2.96
CA PRO A 4 12.98 -3.18 2.47
C PRO A 4 12.84 -3.08 0.95
N THR A 5 12.29 -1.99 0.45
CA THR A 5 11.95 -1.78 -0.97
C THR A 5 13.10 -2.14 -1.92
N LYS A 6 14.32 -1.70 -1.61
CA LYS A 6 15.54 -2.00 -2.40
C LYS A 6 15.89 -3.48 -2.51
N LEU A 7 15.32 -4.33 -1.67
CA LEU A 7 15.58 -5.79 -1.66
C LEU A 7 14.45 -6.58 -2.30
N THR A 8 13.33 -5.95 -2.65
CA THR A 8 12.13 -6.66 -3.13
C THR A 8 12.44 -7.50 -4.37
N ARG A 9 13.12 -6.94 -5.36
CA ARG A 9 13.51 -7.65 -6.60
C ARG A 9 14.42 -8.84 -6.32
N LEU A 10 15.44 -8.66 -5.49
CA LEU A 10 16.36 -9.75 -5.12
C LEU A 10 15.61 -10.90 -4.44
N VAL A 11 14.78 -10.57 -3.45
CA VAL A 11 14.02 -11.58 -2.71
C VAL A 11 12.96 -12.24 -3.59
N ALA A 12 12.33 -11.49 -4.51
CA ALA A 12 11.37 -12.05 -5.46
C ALA A 12 12.03 -13.10 -6.38
N LYS A 13 13.25 -12.85 -6.90
CA LYS A 13 14.04 -13.83 -7.66
C LYS A 13 14.34 -15.09 -6.85
N GLN A 14 14.74 -14.92 -5.59
CA GLN A 14 15.03 -16.06 -4.71
C GLN A 14 13.77 -16.89 -4.44
N VAL A 15 12.63 -16.23 -4.19
CA VAL A 15 11.35 -16.92 -3.99
C VAL A 15 10.93 -17.66 -5.26
N ALA A 16 10.99 -17.00 -6.42
CA ALA A 16 10.64 -17.63 -7.70
C ALA A 16 11.46 -18.91 -7.99
N SER A 17 12.73 -18.93 -7.58
CA SER A 17 13.61 -20.08 -7.82
C SER A 17 13.28 -21.33 -6.99
N VAL A 18 12.45 -21.21 -5.96
CA VAL A 18 12.08 -22.31 -5.05
C VAL A 18 10.59 -22.66 -5.10
N LEU A 19 9.77 -21.86 -5.80
CA LEU A 19 8.36 -22.16 -5.97
C LEU A 19 8.18 -23.33 -6.96
N ASP A 20 7.38 -24.30 -6.58
CA ASP A 20 7.04 -25.50 -7.39
C ASP A 20 5.53 -25.58 -7.70
N HIS A 21 4.72 -24.67 -7.13
CA HIS A 21 3.29 -24.58 -7.35
C HIS A 21 2.80 -23.14 -7.24
N LYS A 22 1.57 -22.91 -7.67
CA LYS A 22 0.94 -21.58 -7.65
C LYS A 22 0.60 -21.16 -6.22
N VAL A 23 1.07 -19.97 -5.83
CA VAL A 23 0.84 -19.37 -4.50
C VAL A 23 0.17 -18.02 -4.60
N VAL A 24 -0.47 -17.58 -3.52
CA VAL A 24 -0.94 -16.19 -3.38
C VAL A 24 0.25 -15.33 -2.96
N VAL A 25 0.53 -14.30 -3.74
CA VAL A 25 1.62 -13.36 -3.49
C VAL A 25 1.07 -12.03 -3.02
N MET A 26 1.51 -11.58 -1.85
CA MET A 26 1.16 -10.26 -1.31
C MET A 26 2.39 -9.52 -0.80
N HIS A 27 2.31 -8.19 -0.76
CA HIS A 27 3.29 -7.37 -0.09
C HIS A 27 2.65 -6.29 0.79
N ALA A 28 3.34 -5.91 1.86
CA ALA A 28 3.01 -4.78 2.71
C ALA A 28 4.15 -3.74 2.76
N SER A 29 5.19 -3.92 1.95
CA SER A 29 6.27 -2.95 1.77
C SER A 29 5.75 -1.68 1.09
N LYS A 30 6.33 -0.54 1.43
CA LYS A 30 5.92 0.79 0.94
C LYS A 30 7.08 1.46 0.20
N GLY A 31 6.80 2.09 -0.93
CA GLY A 31 7.78 2.82 -1.74
C GLY A 31 7.82 2.32 -3.18
N LEU A 32 8.70 2.96 -3.96
CA LEU A 32 9.03 2.57 -5.33
C LEU A 32 10.46 2.05 -5.38
N GLU A 33 10.79 1.18 -6.34
CA GLU A 33 12.16 0.72 -6.53
C GLU A 33 13.08 1.93 -6.83
N PRO A 34 14.21 2.09 -6.13
CA PRO A 34 15.02 3.31 -6.25
C PRO A 34 15.56 3.58 -7.67
N ASP A 35 15.93 2.54 -8.40
CA ASP A 35 16.61 2.68 -9.70
C ASP A 35 15.62 2.83 -10.87
N THR A 36 14.53 2.08 -10.84
CA THR A 36 13.54 2.05 -11.94
C THR A 36 12.32 2.91 -11.68
N HIS A 37 12.06 3.28 -10.42
CA HIS A 37 10.86 3.94 -9.92
C HIS A 37 9.58 3.11 -10.12
N GLU A 38 9.74 1.81 -10.37
CA GLU A 38 8.63 0.89 -10.54
C GLU A 38 7.93 0.59 -9.19
N ARG A 39 6.64 0.29 -9.30
CA ARG A 39 5.85 -0.17 -8.15
C ARG A 39 6.27 -1.59 -7.74
N LEU A 40 6.16 -1.90 -6.45
CA LEU A 40 6.58 -3.20 -5.94
C LEU A 40 5.74 -4.34 -6.52
N SER A 41 4.45 -4.12 -6.79
CA SER A 41 3.60 -5.09 -7.49
C SER A 41 4.13 -5.41 -8.89
N THR A 42 4.58 -4.40 -9.65
CA THR A 42 5.19 -4.58 -10.96
C THR A 42 6.46 -5.43 -10.86
N ILE A 43 7.33 -5.15 -9.90
CA ILE A 43 8.54 -5.95 -9.66
C ILE A 43 8.22 -7.42 -9.35
N LEU A 44 7.21 -7.65 -8.51
CA LEU A 44 6.78 -9.02 -8.19
C LEU A 44 6.17 -9.72 -9.41
N GLU A 45 5.46 -8.98 -10.26
CA GLU A 45 4.93 -9.50 -11.54
C GLU A 45 6.06 -9.85 -12.52
N GLU A 46 7.14 -9.08 -12.57
CA GLU A 46 8.31 -9.34 -13.43
C GLU A 46 9.12 -10.55 -12.98
N GLU A 47 9.36 -10.68 -11.68
CA GLU A 47 10.30 -11.66 -11.15
C GLU A 47 9.67 -13.02 -10.81
N ILE A 48 8.36 -13.06 -10.55
CA ILE A 48 7.67 -14.32 -10.24
C ILE A 48 6.77 -14.68 -11.44
N PRO A 49 7.03 -15.78 -12.13
CA PRO A 49 6.24 -16.24 -13.27
C PRO A 49 4.74 -16.36 -12.98
N ALA A 50 3.90 -16.00 -13.94
CA ALA A 50 2.43 -15.95 -13.76
C ALA A 50 1.83 -17.33 -13.41
N GLU A 51 2.44 -18.41 -13.86
CA GLU A 51 2.05 -19.78 -13.53
C GLU A 51 2.31 -20.16 -12.07
N LEU A 52 3.23 -19.45 -11.40
CA LEU A 52 3.60 -19.70 -10.00
C LEU A 52 2.94 -18.74 -9.01
N ARG A 53 2.19 -17.77 -9.49
CA ARG A 53 1.51 -16.78 -8.63
C ARG A 53 0.07 -16.49 -9.03
N SER A 54 -0.74 -16.06 -8.06
CA SER A 54 -1.98 -15.32 -8.30
C SER A 54 -1.69 -13.89 -8.79
N GLU A 55 -2.74 -13.10 -9.03
CA GLU A 55 -2.58 -11.64 -9.08
C GLU A 55 -2.00 -11.13 -7.76
N ILE A 56 -1.15 -10.10 -7.84
CA ILE A 56 -0.49 -9.55 -6.65
C ILE A 56 -1.52 -8.85 -5.77
N VAL A 57 -1.41 -9.05 -4.46
CA VAL A 57 -2.20 -8.31 -3.48
C VAL A 57 -1.31 -7.31 -2.76
N VAL A 58 -1.70 -6.06 -2.82
CA VAL A 58 -1.06 -4.97 -2.07
C VAL A 58 -1.82 -4.75 -0.78
N VAL A 59 -1.13 -4.87 0.36
CA VAL A 59 -1.70 -4.56 1.67
C VAL A 59 -1.10 -3.26 2.18
N SER A 60 -1.91 -2.22 2.31
CA SER A 60 -1.44 -0.89 2.71
C SER A 60 -2.50 -0.12 3.48
N GLY A 61 -2.04 0.75 4.39
CA GLY A 61 -2.88 1.59 5.22
C GLY A 61 -2.15 2.09 6.46
N PRO A 62 -2.84 2.79 7.37
CA PRO A 62 -2.30 3.19 8.66
C PRO A 62 -2.21 1.95 9.58
N SER A 63 -0.99 1.45 9.80
CA SER A 63 -0.73 0.24 10.56
C SER A 63 0.62 0.33 11.29
N HIS A 64 0.67 1.16 12.34
CA HIS A 64 1.82 1.19 13.22
C HIS A 64 1.94 -0.13 13.98
N ALA A 65 3.14 -0.72 13.97
CA ALA A 65 3.35 -2.04 14.57
C ALA A 65 3.08 -2.04 16.08
N GLU A 66 3.45 -0.96 16.75
CA GLU A 66 3.26 -0.75 18.20
C GLU A 66 1.76 -0.74 18.57
N GLU A 67 0.91 -0.16 17.75
CA GLU A 67 -0.54 -0.12 17.97
C GLU A 67 -1.18 -1.47 17.60
N THR A 68 -0.77 -2.05 16.48
CA THR A 68 -1.29 -3.35 16.02
C THR A 68 -1.00 -4.47 17.03
N ILE A 69 0.19 -4.50 17.64
CA ILE A 69 0.58 -5.55 18.60
C ILE A 69 -0.23 -5.48 19.90
N VAL A 70 -0.65 -4.29 20.32
CA VAL A 70 -1.51 -4.11 21.49
C VAL A 70 -3.00 -4.22 21.15
N ARG A 71 -3.32 -4.64 19.92
CA ARG A 71 -4.67 -4.86 19.40
C ARG A 71 -5.52 -3.59 19.30
N ASP A 72 -4.89 -2.46 19.02
CA ASP A 72 -5.62 -1.26 18.67
C ASP A 72 -6.30 -1.42 17.30
N ILE A 73 -7.40 -0.71 17.11
CA ILE A 73 -8.22 -0.85 15.88
C ILE A 73 -7.39 -0.37 14.69
N THR A 74 -7.16 -1.29 13.76
CA THR A 74 -6.37 -1.05 12.55
C THR A 74 -7.20 -1.37 11.32
N LEU A 75 -7.38 -0.40 10.43
CA LEU A 75 -8.10 -0.52 9.16
C LEU A 75 -7.13 -0.32 8.02
N ILE A 76 -7.02 -1.30 7.12
CA ILE A 76 -6.12 -1.25 5.96
C ILE A 76 -6.81 -1.80 4.71
N SER A 77 -6.21 -1.57 3.55
CA SER A 77 -6.70 -2.06 2.27
C SER A 77 -5.91 -3.27 1.78
N ALA A 78 -6.61 -4.23 1.17
CA ALA A 78 -6.06 -5.31 0.38
C ALA A 78 -6.46 -5.08 -1.08
N ALA A 79 -5.54 -4.60 -1.91
CA ALA A 79 -5.80 -4.25 -3.30
C ALA A 79 -5.23 -5.30 -4.26
N SER A 80 -6.05 -5.76 -5.20
CA SER A 80 -5.64 -6.67 -6.28
C SER A 80 -6.47 -6.43 -7.53
N LYS A 81 -5.89 -6.70 -8.71
CA LYS A 81 -6.63 -6.73 -9.98
C LYS A 81 -7.68 -7.85 -9.99
N ASP A 82 -7.44 -8.94 -9.24
CA ASP A 82 -8.40 -10.01 -9.00
C ASP A 82 -9.04 -9.87 -7.61
N MET A 83 -10.32 -9.56 -7.58
CA MET A 83 -11.07 -9.35 -6.34
C MET A 83 -11.23 -10.62 -5.50
N GLU A 84 -11.21 -11.81 -6.10
CA GLU A 84 -11.27 -13.06 -5.34
C GLU A 84 -9.97 -13.29 -4.55
N THR A 85 -8.82 -12.98 -5.17
CA THR A 85 -7.53 -13.01 -4.48
C THR A 85 -7.47 -11.93 -3.37
N ALA A 86 -8.02 -10.73 -3.61
CA ALA A 86 -8.11 -9.70 -2.56
C ALA A 86 -8.97 -10.15 -1.38
N LYS A 87 -10.15 -10.76 -1.64
CA LYS A 87 -11.04 -11.32 -0.60
C LYS A 87 -10.37 -12.49 0.15
N TYR A 88 -9.62 -13.33 -0.54
CA TYR A 88 -8.88 -14.41 0.12
C TYR A 88 -7.92 -13.84 1.17
N VAL A 89 -7.13 -12.82 0.80
CA VAL A 89 -6.20 -12.15 1.73
C VAL A 89 -6.97 -11.41 2.83
N GLN A 90 -8.07 -10.75 2.50
CA GLN A 90 -8.95 -10.15 3.50
C GLN A 90 -9.39 -11.16 4.56
N ASN A 91 -9.90 -12.31 4.15
CA ASN A 91 -10.39 -13.36 5.06
C ASN A 91 -9.27 -13.97 5.90
N LEU A 92 -8.06 -14.10 5.33
CA LEU A 92 -6.91 -14.67 6.01
C LEU A 92 -6.40 -13.78 7.15
N PHE A 93 -6.40 -12.46 6.97
CA PHE A 93 -5.79 -11.51 7.90
C PHE A 93 -6.81 -10.75 8.76
N SER A 94 -8.07 -10.63 8.32
CA SER A 94 -9.06 -9.86 9.09
C SER A 94 -9.42 -10.55 10.40
N ASN A 95 -9.48 -9.76 11.45
CA ASN A 95 -9.94 -10.18 12.75
C ASN A 95 -10.67 -9.03 13.46
N ARG A 96 -10.97 -9.19 14.75
CA ARG A 96 -11.73 -8.20 15.53
C ARG A 96 -11.05 -6.81 15.62
N TYR A 97 -9.73 -6.75 15.55
CA TYR A 97 -8.93 -5.53 15.75
C TYR A 97 -8.26 -5.07 14.46
N PHE A 98 -8.02 -5.98 13.54
CA PHE A 98 -7.31 -5.74 12.29
C PHE A 98 -8.23 -6.07 11.12
N ARG A 99 -8.72 -5.04 10.44
CA ARG A 99 -9.72 -5.19 9.40
C ARG A 99 -9.17 -4.77 8.04
N LEU A 100 -9.30 -5.66 7.06
CA LEU A 100 -8.94 -5.38 5.68
C LEU A 100 -10.20 -5.06 4.86
N TYR A 101 -10.08 -4.05 4.00
CA TYR A 101 -11.07 -3.72 2.98
C TYR A 101 -10.50 -4.04 1.60
N THR A 102 -11.28 -4.68 0.76
CA THR A 102 -10.85 -5.03 -0.60
C THR A 102 -10.94 -3.83 -1.53
N ASN A 103 -10.00 -3.74 -2.48
CA ASN A 103 -9.94 -2.71 -3.49
C ASN A 103 -9.41 -3.29 -4.80
N ASN A 104 -9.81 -2.75 -5.95
CA ASN A 104 -9.28 -3.14 -7.27
C ASN A 104 -8.24 -2.15 -7.83
N ASP A 105 -8.00 -1.03 -7.15
CA ASP A 105 -7.01 -0.02 -7.58
C ASP A 105 -5.65 -0.26 -6.91
N VAL A 106 -4.90 -1.23 -7.43
CA VAL A 106 -3.53 -1.54 -6.99
C VAL A 106 -2.62 -0.33 -7.09
N ILE A 107 -2.72 0.43 -8.20
CA ILE A 107 -1.88 1.61 -8.45
C ILE A 107 -2.12 2.68 -7.38
N GLY A 108 -3.39 2.99 -7.11
CA GLY A 108 -3.75 4.00 -6.12
C GLY A 108 -3.31 3.64 -4.71
N VAL A 109 -3.51 2.39 -4.30
CA VAL A 109 -3.13 1.94 -2.95
C VAL A 109 -1.61 1.92 -2.77
N GLU A 110 -0.83 1.49 -3.77
CA GLU A 110 0.64 1.54 -3.71
C GLU A 110 1.18 2.97 -3.70
N THR A 111 0.72 3.83 -4.61
CA THR A 111 1.19 5.21 -4.70
C THR A 111 0.84 6.02 -3.47
N ALA A 112 -0.36 5.86 -2.93
CA ALA A 112 -0.74 6.47 -1.66
C ALA A 112 0.20 6.04 -0.52
N GLY A 113 0.47 4.73 -0.41
CA GLY A 113 1.38 4.17 0.60
C GLY A 113 2.81 4.68 0.47
N ALA A 114 3.31 4.85 -0.76
CA ALA A 114 4.66 5.34 -1.04
C ALA A 114 4.82 6.84 -0.72
N LEU A 115 3.82 7.65 -1.05
CA LEU A 115 3.93 9.11 -1.05
C LEU A 115 3.49 9.78 0.26
N LYS A 116 2.62 9.14 1.06
CA LYS A 116 2.08 9.73 2.30
C LYS A 116 3.16 10.17 3.30
N ASN A 117 4.29 9.49 3.32
CA ASN A 117 5.37 9.79 4.27
C ASN A 117 6.00 11.17 4.01
N ILE A 118 5.98 11.68 2.78
CA ILE A 118 6.44 13.03 2.45
C ILE A 118 5.60 14.07 3.20
N ILE A 119 4.28 13.87 3.21
CA ILE A 119 3.36 14.77 3.93
C ILE A 119 3.53 14.63 5.44
N ALA A 120 3.73 13.40 5.93
CA ALA A 120 3.96 13.16 7.36
C ALA A 120 5.24 13.87 7.85
N VAL A 121 6.33 13.81 7.09
CA VAL A 121 7.57 14.53 7.39
C VAL A 121 7.34 16.04 7.38
N GLY A 122 6.65 16.58 6.37
CA GLY A 122 6.32 18.01 6.30
C GLY A 122 5.44 18.48 7.48
N ALA A 123 4.42 17.71 7.85
CA ALA A 123 3.57 18.01 8.99
C ALA A 123 4.34 17.94 10.33
N GLY A 124 5.24 16.97 10.47
CA GLY A 124 6.14 16.84 11.61
C GLY A 124 7.12 18.03 11.74
N ALA A 125 7.68 18.48 10.61
CA ALA A 125 8.56 19.66 10.58
C ALA A 125 7.81 20.92 11.02
N LEU A 126 6.58 21.16 10.53
CA LEU A 126 5.75 22.26 10.97
C LEU A 126 5.46 22.20 12.47
N HIS A 127 5.16 21.01 12.99
CA HIS A 127 4.94 20.81 14.42
C HIS A 127 6.19 21.15 15.24
N GLY A 128 7.36 20.68 14.81
CA GLY A 128 8.65 20.94 15.47
C GLY A 128 9.05 22.43 15.44
N LEU A 129 8.63 23.17 14.43
CA LEU A 129 8.80 24.62 14.31
C LEU A 129 7.76 25.45 15.09
N GLY A 130 6.84 24.78 15.80
CA GLY A 130 5.83 25.45 16.63
C GLY A 130 4.60 25.97 15.86
N TYR A 131 4.42 25.57 14.60
CA TYR A 131 3.20 25.92 13.86
C TYR A 131 1.99 25.18 14.41
N GLY A 132 0.81 25.83 14.39
CA GLY A 132 -0.45 25.30 14.87
C GLY A 132 -1.14 24.33 13.89
N ASP A 133 -2.36 23.93 14.26
CA ASP A 133 -3.13 22.92 13.52
C ASP A 133 -3.57 23.40 12.13
N ASN A 134 -3.81 24.72 11.95
CA ASN A 134 -4.15 25.26 10.63
C ASN A 134 -3.05 25.02 9.60
N ALA A 135 -1.79 25.20 9.97
CA ALA A 135 -0.65 24.94 9.07
C ALA A 135 -0.52 23.44 8.75
N LYS A 136 -0.71 22.59 9.76
CA LYS A 136 -0.73 21.12 9.56
C LYS A 136 -1.87 20.68 8.66
N ALA A 137 -3.07 21.17 8.89
CA ALA A 137 -4.22 20.88 8.03
C ALA A 137 -4.01 21.34 6.58
N ALA A 138 -3.41 22.53 6.39
CA ALA A 138 -3.13 23.07 5.07
C ALA A 138 -2.12 22.19 4.29
N ILE A 139 -1.02 21.75 4.92
CA ILE A 139 -0.04 20.88 4.25
C ILE A 139 -0.63 19.51 3.94
N ILE A 140 -1.47 18.95 4.82
CA ILE A 140 -2.15 17.67 4.59
C ILE A 140 -3.11 17.78 3.40
N ALA A 141 -3.99 18.78 3.39
CA ALA A 141 -4.95 18.97 2.31
C ALA A 141 -4.25 19.23 0.96
N ARG A 142 -3.22 20.09 0.96
CA ARG A 142 -2.44 20.36 -0.26
C ARG A 142 -1.66 19.15 -0.71
N GLY A 143 -1.01 18.44 0.20
CA GLY A 143 -0.27 17.22 -0.06
C GLY A 143 -1.14 16.12 -0.64
N LEU A 144 -2.36 15.93 -0.12
CA LEU A 144 -3.31 14.97 -0.68
C LEU A 144 -3.67 15.30 -2.13
N THR A 145 -3.83 16.58 -2.47
CA THR A 145 -4.06 17.02 -3.85
C THR A 145 -2.90 16.64 -4.78
N GLU A 146 -1.66 16.85 -4.35
CA GLU A 146 -0.48 16.52 -5.16
C GLU A 146 -0.30 14.99 -5.30
N ILE A 147 -0.52 14.23 -4.23
CA ILE A 147 -0.49 12.76 -4.28
C ILE A 147 -1.55 12.24 -5.25
N THR A 148 -2.78 12.78 -5.21
CA THR A 148 -3.85 12.40 -6.12
C THR A 148 -3.49 12.70 -7.57
N ARG A 149 -2.92 13.89 -7.87
CA ARG A 149 -2.49 14.24 -9.22
C ARG A 149 -1.45 13.28 -9.77
N LEU A 150 -0.43 12.97 -8.98
CA LEU A 150 0.61 12.03 -9.38
C LEU A 150 0.03 10.61 -9.58
N GLY A 151 -0.78 10.13 -8.64
CA GLY A 151 -1.38 8.81 -8.74
C GLY A 151 -2.30 8.67 -9.96
N VAL A 152 -3.13 9.68 -10.25
CA VAL A 152 -3.98 9.70 -11.46
C VAL A 152 -3.12 9.70 -12.73
N ALA A 153 -2.01 10.44 -12.76
CA ALA A 153 -1.07 10.41 -13.88
C ALA A 153 -0.41 9.03 -14.07
N MET A 154 -0.29 8.25 -12.99
CA MET A 154 0.17 6.85 -13.02
C MET A 154 -0.94 5.83 -13.32
N GLY A 155 -2.19 6.27 -13.49
CA GLY A 155 -3.34 5.43 -13.83
C GLY A 155 -4.22 5.01 -12.65
N ALA A 156 -4.06 5.62 -11.47
CA ALA A 156 -4.91 5.35 -10.31
C ALA A 156 -6.29 5.99 -10.42
N ASN A 157 -7.25 5.41 -9.71
CA ASN A 157 -8.56 6.01 -9.52
C ASN A 157 -8.46 7.16 -8.49
N PRO A 158 -8.88 8.40 -8.82
CA PRO A 158 -8.82 9.51 -7.89
C PRO A 158 -9.60 9.27 -6.59
N LEU A 159 -10.68 8.50 -6.61
CA LEU A 159 -11.48 8.19 -5.42
C LEU A 159 -10.69 7.38 -4.38
N THR A 160 -9.70 6.60 -4.77
CA THR A 160 -8.85 5.84 -3.86
C THR A 160 -8.19 6.71 -2.80
N TYR A 161 -7.86 7.96 -3.13
CA TYR A 161 -7.18 8.89 -2.22
C TYR A 161 -8.12 9.56 -1.23
N PHE A 162 -9.43 9.60 -1.49
CA PHE A 162 -10.43 10.23 -0.63
C PHE A 162 -11.13 9.27 0.31
N THR A 163 -11.07 7.96 0.03
CA THR A 163 -11.76 6.91 0.81
C THR A 163 -10.83 6.15 1.76
N GLY A 164 -9.77 6.79 2.26
CA GLY A 164 -8.85 6.16 3.23
C GLY A 164 -8.13 4.93 2.67
N TYR A 165 -7.50 5.08 1.49
CA TYR A 165 -6.87 4.01 0.71
C TYR A 165 -7.86 3.03 0.05
N GLY A 166 -9.06 3.52 -0.26
CA GLY A 166 -9.99 2.79 -1.09
C GLY A 166 -10.92 1.87 -0.33
N VAL A 167 -11.31 2.26 0.87
CA VAL A 167 -12.54 1.71 1.44
C VAL A 167 -13.66 2.09 0.46
N PRO A 168 -14.40 1.13 -0.11
CA PRO A 168 -15.51 1.45 -1.00
C PRO A 168 -16.49 2.39 -0.30
N ALA A 169 -17.04 3.35 -1.06
CA ALA A 169 -18.01 4.30 -0.52
C ALA A 169 -19.33 3.66 -0.04
N ASP A 170 -19.47 2.37 -0.32
CA ASP A 170 -20.61 1.50 0.00
C ASP A 170 -20.30 0.45 1.08
N ALA A 171 -19.17 0.58 1.78
CA ALA A 171 -18.78 -0.30 2.88
C ALA A 171 -19.30 0.17 4.23
#